data_207a75d1a70c0c45f6630a64c85ff217
#
_entry.id   207a75d1a70c0c45f6630a64c85ff217
#
_cell.length_a   1.000
_cell.length_b   1.000
_cell.length_c   1.000
_cell.angle_alpha   90.00
_cell.angle_beta   90.00
_cell.angle_gamma   90.00
#
_symmetry.space_group_name_H-M   'P 1'
#
loop_
_entity.id
_entity.type
_entity.pdbx_description
1 polymer ?
#
loop_
_entity_poly.entity_id
_entity_poly.type
_entity_poly.pdbx_seq_one_letter_code
_entity_poly.pdbx_strand_id
1 'polypeptide(L)'
;GATNGWRMDEVLPSAEVVKRLQAEFALVPLQASAPGETAERWGYAGADGRHDPLLGEVGFISSVTQAFCGDCNRARLSMDGKLFLCLFAGQGYDLRALMRGGAEDAQLDAAMAAIWQGRSDRYSELRASLPADVQQAVRRVEMSYIGG
;
A
#
# COMPACT_ATOMS: atom_id res chain seq x y z
N GLY A 1 10.20 -4.96 7.99
CA GLY A 1 9.75 -4.58 9.32
C GLY A 1 10.81 -3.83 10.10
N ALA A 2 10.49 -3.27 11.24
CA ALA A 2 11.43 -2.51 12.08
C ALA A 2 12.63 -3.35 12.58
N THR A 3 12.51 -4.68 12.49
CA THR A 3 13.48 -5.66 13.00
C THR A 3 14.61 -6.01 12.04
N ASN A 4 14.52 -5.67 10.75
CA ASN A 4 15.51 -6.08 9.75
C ASN A 4 16.51 -5.00 9.35
N GLY A 5 16.65 -3.93 10.13
CA GLY A 5 17.70 -2.92 9.97
C GLY A 5 17.63 -2.14 8.65
N TRP A 6 16.46 -2.06 8.05
CA TRP A 6 16.23 -1.37 6.78
C TRP A 6 16.62 0.12 6.85
N ARG A 7 17.37 0.59 5.87
CA ARG A 7 17.84 1.98 5.75
C ARG A 7 17.48 2.55 4.38
N MET A 8 17.10 3.84 4.37
CA MET A 8 16.68 4.54 3.15
C MET A 8 17.81 4.75 2.15
N ASP A 9 19.04 4.94 2.64
CA ASP A 9 20.26 5.13 1.84
C ASP A 9 20.69 3.87 1.07
N GLU A 10 20.15 2.71 1.43
CA GLU A 10 20.37 1.43 0.74
C GLU A 10 19.26 1.10 -0.27
N VAL A 11 18.26 1.96 -0.42
CA VAL A 11 17.13 1.73 -1.32
C VAL A 11 17.45 2.22 -2.73
N LEU A 12 17.34 1.33 -3.72
CA LEU A 12 17.34 1.73 -5.11
C LEU A 12 15.94 2.26 -5.48
N PRO A 13 15.79 3.54 -5.85
CA PRO A 13 14.50 4.09 -6.25
C PRO A 13 13.92 3.39 -7.49
N SER A 14 12.61 3.14 -7.49
CA SER A 14 11.95 2.48 -8.63
C SER A 14 12.14 3.23 -9.94
N ALA A 15 12.17 4.56 -9.92
CA ALA A 15 12.45 5.36 -11.10
C ALA A 15 13.84 5.06 -11.71
N GLU A 16 14.84 4.79 -10.87
CA GLU A 16 16.16 4.38 -11.34
C GLU A 16 16.16 2.96 -11.92
N VAL A 17 15.35 2.05 -11.31
CA VAL A 17 15.15 0.70 -11.86
C VAL A 17 14.52 0.76 -13.24
N VAL A 18 13.44 1.54 -13.39
CA VAL A 18 12.76 1.74 -14.68
C VAL A 18 13.74 2.31 -15.72
N LYS A 19 14.50 3.33 -15.37
CA LYS A 19 15.48 3.94 -16.26
C LYS A 19 16.54 2.93 -16.75
N ARG A 20 17.04 2.07 -15.86
CA ARG A 20 18.00 1.02 -16.23
C ARG A 20 17.38 -0.02 -17.16
N LEU A 21 16.15 -0.42 -16.88
CA LEU A 21 15.44 -1.36 -17.73
C LEU A 21 15.12 -0.76 -19.11
N GLN A 22 14.78 0.53 -19.18
CA GLN A 22 14.56 1.21 -20.46
C GLN A 22 15.82 1.34 -21.33
N ALA A 23 17.00 1.22 -20.75
CA ALA A 23 18.26 1.15 -21.52
C ALA A 23 18.41 -0.18 -22.27
N GLU A 24 17.77 -1.25 -21.78
CA GLU A 24 17.88 -2.60 -22.36
C GLU A 24 16.60 -3.02 -23.11
N PHE A 25 15.45 -2.49 -22.70
CA PHE A 25 14.13 -2.90 -23.18
C PHE A 25 13.31 -1.67 -23.57
N ALA A 26 12.58 -1.77 -24.66
CA ALA A 26 11.59 -0.76 -25.05
C ALA A 26 10.37 -0.86 -24.13
N LEU A 27 10.32 -0.07 -23.05
CA LEU A 27 9.22 -0.03 -22.11
C LEU A 27 8.39 1.25 -22.28
N VAL A 28 7.08 1.11 -22.33
CA VAL A 28 6.10 2.22 -22.37
C VAL A 28 5.20 2.19 -21.14
N PRO A 29 4.87 3.36 -20.55
CA PRO A 29 4.00 3.40 -19.39
C PRO A 29 2.58 2.98 -19.75
N LEU A 30 1.93 2.23 -18.86
CA LEU A 30 0.54 1.81 -18.98
C LEU A 30 -0.33 2.52 -17.95
N GLN A 31 -1.60 2.71 -18.31
CA GLN A 31 -2.59 3.21 -17.37
C GLN A 31 -2.89 2.14 -16.29
N ALA A 32 -3.24 2.60 -15.09
CA ALA A 32 -3.71 1.72 -14.04
C ALA A 32 -4.93 0.91 -14.50
N SER A 33 -4.99 -0.37 -14.18
CA SER A 33 -6.10 -1.26 -14.55
C SER A 33 -7.33 -1.05 -13.67
N ALA A 34 -7.14 -0.53 -12.45
CA ALA A 34 -8.19 -0.23 -11.50
C ALA A 34 -7.78 0.91 -10.54
N PRO A 35 -8.75 1.65 -9.96
CA PRO A 35 -8.46 2.59 -8.88
C PRO A 35 -7.77 1.91 -7.69
N GLY A 36 -6.74 2.54 -7.14
CA GLY A 36 -5.97 2.01 -6.02
C GLY A 36 -4.99 0.89 -6.39
N GLU A 37 -4.70 0.68 -7.66
CA GLU A 37 -3.62 -0.20 -8.09
C GLU A 37 -2.29 0.27 -7.49
N THR A 38 -1.52 -0.66 -6.93
CA THR A 38 -0.27 -0.35 -6.21
C THR A 38 0.96 -0.38 -7.11
N ALA A 39 0.85 -1.04 -8.25
CA ALA A 39 1.92 -1.17 -9.21
C ALA A 39 1.80 -0.08 -10.29
N GLU A 40 2.89 0.64 -10.51
CA GLU A 40 3.10 1.39 -11.76
C GLU A 40 3.43 0.39 -12.85
N ARG A 41 2.60 0.33 -13.91
CA ARG A 41 2.70 -0.68 -14.96
C ARG A 41 3.46 -0.17 -16.18
N TRP A 42 4.31 -1.01 -16.71
CA TRP A 42 5.08 -0.75 -17.92
C TRP A 42 4.97 -1.94 -18.88
N GLY A 43 4.54 -1.70 -20.11
CA GLY A 43 4.42 -2.72 -21.14
C GLY A 43 5.66 -2.77 -22.03
N TYR A 44 5.99 -3.95 -22.52
CA TYR A 44 6.99 -4.06 -23.56
C TYR A 44 6.43 -3.55 -24.89
N ALA A 45 7.19 -2.71 -25.58
CA ALA A 45 6.79 -2.15 -26.86
C ALA A 45 7.10 -3.13 -28.01
N GLY A 46 6.16 -3.27 -28.92
CA GLY A 46 6.36 -3.94 -30.20
C GLY A 46 7.16 -3.07 -31.19
N ALA A 47 7.27 -3.54 -32.42
CA ALA A 47 8.01 -2.87 -33.49
C ALA A 47 7.47 -1.47 -33.86
N ASP A 48 6.20 -1.19 -33.54
CA ASP A 48 5.52 0.09 -33.75
C ASP A 48 5.73 1.09 -32.61
N GLY A 49 6.48 0.71 -31.56
CA GLY A 49 6.75 1.52 -30.37
C GLY A 49 5.58 1.59 -29.40
N ARG A 50 4.52 0.81 -29.58
CA ARG A 50 3.36 0.72 -28.67
C ARG A 50 3.43 -0.56 -27.85
N HIS A 51 2.73 -0.59 -26.73
CA HIS A 51 2.60 -1.81 -25.94
C HIS A 51 2.06 -2.97 -26.78
N ASP A 52 2.81 -4.07 -26.80
CA ASP A 52 2.38 -5.34 -27.36
C ASP A 52 2.01 -6.29 -26.22
N PRO A 53 0.71 -6.61 -26.03
CA PRO A 53 0.26 -7.51 -24.97
C PRO A 53 0.89 -8.92 -25.02
N LEU A 54 1.36 -9.37 -26.20
CA LEU A 54 2.03 -10.66 -26.34
C LEU A 54 3.44 -10.67 -25.75
N LEU A 55 4.07 -9.51 -25.63
CA LEU A 55 5.37 -9.37 -24.99
C LEU A 55 5.26 -9.20 -23.47
N GLY A 56 4.03 -8.93 -22.97
CA GLY A 56 3.74 -8.82 -21.56
C GLY A 56 4.06 -7.45 -20.97
N GLU A 57 4.11 -7.40 -19.66
CA GLU A 57 4.33 -6.17 -18.88
C GLU A 57 5.13 -6.43 -17.61
N VAL A 58 5.64 -5.36 -16.99
CA VAL A 58 6.29 -5.37 -15.70
C VAL A 58 5.65 -4.32 -14.79
N GLY A 59 5.46 -4.64 -13.50
CA GLY A 59 4.90 -3.74 -12.50
C GLY A 59 5.91 -3.40 -11.40
N PHE A 60 5.94 -2.13 -11.00
CA PHE A 60 6.80 -1.63 -9.93
C PHE A 60 5.96 -1.15 -8.75
N ILE A 61 6.13 -1.76 -7.57
CA ILE A 61 5.46 -1.35 -6.34
C ILE A 61 6.42 -0.49 -5.52
N SER A 62 6.23 0.82 -5.57
CA SER A 62 7.14 1.83 -5.02
C SER A 62 6.70 2.34 -3.65
N SER A 63 6.31 1.47 -2.74
CA SER A 63 5.76 1.85 -1.42
C SER A 63 6.70 2.71 -0.55
N VAL A 64 7.97 2.76 -0.89
CA VAL A 64 9.02 3.50 -0.17
C VAL A 64 9.38 4.80 -0.85
N THR A 65 9.64 4.76 -2.15
CA THR A 65 10.16 5.89 -2.92
C THR A 65 9.06 6.70 -3.61
N GLN A 66 7.87 6.09 -3.80
CA GLN A 66 6.69 6.73 -4.39
C GLN A 66 5.45 6.18 -3.71
N ALA A 67 5.11 6.74 -2.55
CA ALA A 67 3.98 6.27 -1.76
C ALA A 67 2.64 6.56 -2.47
N PHE A 68 1.71 5.61 -2.38
CA PHE A 68 0.40 5.64 -3.02
C PHE A 68 -0.75 5.67 -1.98
N CYS A 69 -0.54 6.35 -0.84
CA CYS A 69 -1.51 6.38 0.26
C CYS A 69 -2.84 7.07 -0.13
N GLY A 70 -2.79 8.08 -1.00
CA GLY A 70 -3.98 8.83 -1.43
C GLY A 70 -5.02 7.96 -2.15
N ASP A 71 -4.57 7.02 -2.96
CA ASP A 71 -5.43 6.13 -3.76
C ASP A 71 -5.58 4.73 -3.16
N CYS A 72 -5.03 4.50 -1.96
CA CYS A 72 -5.07 3.18 -1.36
C CYS A 72 -6.49 2.78 -0.94
N ASN A 73 -7.00 1.69 -1.49
CA ASN A 73 -8.34 1.14 -1.23
C ASN A 73 -8.32 -0.17 -0.44
N ARG A 74 -7.28 -0.40 0.37
CA ARG A 74 -7.08 -1.65 1.12
C ARG A 74 -7.45 -1.49 2.58
N ALA A 75 -8.11 -2.51 3.11
CA ALA A 75 -8.34 -2.72 4.52
C ALA A 75 -7.94 -4.14 4.90
N ARG A 76 -7.72 -4.40 6.17
CA ARG A 76 -7.41 -5.72 6.73
C ARG A 76 -8.22 -5.96 7.97
N LEU A 77 -8.71 -7.18 8.10
CA LEU A 77 -9.37 -7.64 9.32
C LEU A 77 -8.42 -8.60 10.03
N SER A 78 -8.06 -8.28 11.27
CA SER A 78 -7.26 -9.18 12.09
C SER A 78 -8.09 -10.33 12.63
N MET A 79 -7.43 -11.40 13.07
CA MET A 79 -8.09 -12.59 13.62
C MET A 79 -8.88 -12.30 14.90
N ASP A 80 -8.56 -11.23 15.61
CA ASP A 80 -9.29 -10.78 16.80
C ASP A 80 -10.42 -9.78 16.48
N GLY A 81 -10.76 -9.58 15.19
CA GLY A 81 -11.90 -8.81 14.73
C GLY A 81 -11.69 -7.30 14.73
N LYS A 82 -10.45 -6.83 14.52
CA LYS A 82 -10.16 -5.40 14.35
C LYS A 82 -9.92 -5.06 12.89
N LEU A 83 -10.54 -3.98 12.44
CA LEU A 83 -10.36 -3.43 11.09
C LEU A 83 -9.19 -2.45 11.07
N PHE A 84 -8.23 -2.67 10.19
CA PHE A 84 -7.07 -1.81 9.95
C PHE A 84 -7.16 -1.24 8.53
N LEU A 85 -7.02 0.07 8.40
CA LEU A 85 -7.07 0.77 7.11
C LEU A 85 -5.69 0.96 6.47
N CYS A 86 -4.63 0.73 7.24
CA CYS A 86 -3.24 0.85 6.78
C CYS A 86 -2.42 -0.34 7.28
N LEU A 87 -1.51 -0.85 6.43
CA LEU A 87 -0.56 -1.92 6.79
C LEU A 87 0.38 -1.51 7.94
N PHE A 88 0.56 -0.22 8.13
CA PHE A 88 1.44 0.35 9.14
C PHE A 88 0.67 1.00 10.31
N ALA A 89 -0.63 0.73 10.42
CA ALA A 89 -1.44 1.27 11.51
C ALA A 89 -0.97 0.73 12.86
N GLY A 90 -1.00 1.60 13.87
CA GLY A 90 -0.71 1.23 15.27
C GLY A 90 -1.93 0.74 16.03
N GLN A 91 -3.13 1.02 15.50
CA GLN A 91 -4.40 0.65 16.12
C GLN A 91 -5.40 0.26 15.04
N GLY A 92 -6.30 -0.68 15.38
CA GLY A 92 -7.45 -1.08 14.57
C GLY A 92 -8.76 -0.74 15.27
N TYR A 93 -9.81 -0.65 14.48
CA TYR A 93 -11.18 -0.43 14.96
C TYR A 93 -11.81 -1.77 15.38
N ASP A 94 -12.26 -1.89 16.61
CA ASP A 94 -12.78 -3.15 17.18
C ASP A 94 -14.22 -3.45 16.70
N LEU A 95 -14.33 -4.12 15.55
CA LEU A 95 -15.62 -4.57 15.02
C LEU A 95 -16.20 -5.73 15.85
N ARG A 96 -15.35 -6.54 16.48
CA ARG A 96 -15.80 -7.64 17.33
C ARG A 96 -16.58 -7.12 18.54
N ALA A 97 -16.14 -6.01 19.14
CA ALA A 97 -16.85 -5.39 20.26
C ALA A 97 -18.26 -4.96 19.85
N LEU A 98 -18.43 -4.38 18.67
CA LEU A 98 -19.75 -4.02 18.12
C LEU A 98 -20.64 -5.26 17.95
N MET A 99 -20.14 -6.29 17.30
CA MET A 99 -20.87 -7.54 17.07
C MET A 99 -21.29 -8.22 18.38
N ARG A 100 -20.40 -8.28 19.37
CA ARG A 100 -20.70 -8.89 20.66
C ARG A 100 -21.57 -8.00 21.57
N GLY A 101 -21.62 -6.71 21.29
CA GLY A 101 -22.53 -5.75 21.90
C GLY A 101 -23.98 -5.86 21.38
N GLY A 102 -24.24 -6.76 20.42
CA GLY A 102 -25.56 -6.97 19.83
C GLY A 102 -25.89 -6.02 18.68
N ALA A 103 -24.87 -5.44 18.03
CA ALA A 103 -25.11 -4.63 16.84
C ALA A 103 -25.70 -5.49 15.72
N GLU A 104 -26.74 -4.99 15.09
CA GLU A 104 -27.32 -5.57 13.87
C GLU A 104 -26.43 -5.30 12.64
N ASP A 105 -26.60 -6.07 11.57
CA ASP A 105 -25.79 -5.97 10.35
C ASP A 105 -25.76 -4.54 9.78
N ALA A 106 -26.92 -3.85 9.78
CA ALA A 106 -27.01 -2.46 9.30
C ALA A 106 -26.17 -1.49 10.16
N GLN A 107 -26.04 -1.73 11.45
CA GLN A 107 -25.20 -0.92 12.34
C GLN A 107 -23.73 -1.21 12.12
N LEU A 108 -23.37 -2.47 11.84
CA LEU A 108 -22.02 -2.87 11.50
C LEU A 108 -21.58 -2.26 10.15
N ASP A 109 -22.46 -2.31 9.15
CA ASP A 109 -22.22 -1.69 7.84
C ASP A 109 -22.02 -0.18 7.95
N ALA A 110 -22.88 0.49 8.70
CA ALA A 110 -22.77 1.93 8.95
C ALA A 110 -21.46 2.29 9.67
N ALA A 111 -21.05 1.48 10.65
CA ALA A 111 -19.78 1.68 11.35
C ALA A 111 -18.57 1.50 10.42
N MET A 112 -18.55 0.46 9.61
CA MET A 112 -17.50 0.22 8.63
C MET A 112 -17.44 1.35 7.59
N ALA A 113 -18.57 1.81 7.09
CA ALA A 113 -18.64 2.94 6.15
C ALA A 113 -18.10 4.22 6.78
N ALA A 114 -18.47 4.53 8.03
CA ALA A 114 -17.99 5.70 8.76
C ALA A 114 -16.47 5.63 8.99
N ILE A 115 -15.94 4.46 9.38
CA ILE A 115 -14.50 4.22 9.53
C ILE A 115 -13.77 4.46 8.21
N TRP A 116 -14.31 3.92 7.11
CA TRP A 116 -13.71 4.07 5.79
C TRP A 116 -13.73 5.53 5.30
N GLN A 117 -14.84 6.22 5.45
CA GLN A 117 -14.99 7.63 5.06
C GLN A 117 -14.11 8.57 5.88
N GLY A 118 -13.91 8.26 7.16
CA GLY A 118 -13.03 9.01 8.06
C GLY A 118 -11.53 8.72 7.89
N ARG A 119 -11.15 7.93 6.90
CA ARG A 119 -9.78 7.50 6.68
C ARG A 119 -8.82 8.66 6.39
N SER A 120 -7.72 8.72 7.13
CA SER A 120 -6.65 9.71 6.96
C SER A 120 -5.25 9.09 6.98
N ASP A 121 -5.15 7.78 6.82
CA ASP A 121 -3.89 7.04 6.89
C ASP A 121 -2.95 7.40 5.73
N ARG A 122 -1.83 8.05 6.04
CA ARG A 122 -0.80 8.46 5.07
C ARG A 122 0.61 8.07 5.53
N TYR A 123 0.74 6.99 6.28
CA TYR A 123 2.00 6.62 6.91
C TYR A 123 3.16 6.51 5.92
N SER A 124 2.98 5.84 4.79
CA SER A 124 4.07 5.65 3.82
C SER A 124 4.54 6.96 3.18
N GLU A 125 3.65 7.96 3.05
CA GLU A 125 4.02 9.29 2.56
C GLU A 125 4.74 10.10 3.64
N LEU A 126 4.25 10.02 4.88
CA LEU A 126 4.77 10.81 5.99
C LEU A 126 6.08 10.26 6.55
N ARG A 127 6.33 8.96 6.46
CA ARG A 127 7.48 8.32 7.11
C ARG A 127 8.83 8.85 6.64
N ALA A 128 8.93 9.30 5.39
CA ALA A 128 10.18 9.86 4.86
C ALA A 128 10.53 11.22 5.50
N SER A 129 9.54 11.94 6.01
CA SER A 129 9.68 13.23 6.68
C SER A 129 9.72 13.13 8.20
N LEU A 130 9.43 11.96 8.78
CA LEU A 130 9.45 11.76 10.23
C LEU A 130 10.88 11.54 10.74
N PRO A 131 11.29 12.18 11.85
CA PRO A 131 12.55 11.89 12.53
C PRO A 131 12.66 10.40 12.92
N ALA A 132 13.88 9.87 12.94
CA ALA A 132 14.10 8.42 13.16
C ALA A 132 13.60 7.93 14.53
N ASP A 133 13.70 8.76 15.56
CA ASP A 133 13.17 8.51 16.89
C ASP A 133 11.64 8.41 16.90
N VAL A 134 10.96 9.29 16.16
CA VAL A 134 9.48 9.26 15.99
C VAL A 134 9.06 8.02 15.21
N GLN A 135 9.81 7.64 14.17
CA GLN A 135 9.55 6.42 13.42
C GLN A 135 9.63 5.15 14.28
N GLN A 136 10.55 5.11 15.24
CA GLN A 136 10.68 4.01 16.19
C GLN A 136 9.64 4.03 17.30
N ALA A 137 9.22 5.23 17.75
CA ALA A 137 8.24 5.40 18.83
C ALA A 137 6.80 5.04 18.43
N VAL A 138 6.47 5.09 17.13
CA VAL A 138 5.15 4.69 16.65
C VAL A 138 4.99 3.17 16.81
N ARG A 139 4.23 2.77 17.84
CA ARG A 139 3.88 1.37 18.08
C ARG A 139 3.08 0.85 16.89
N ARG A 140 3.70 0.02 16.08
CA ARG A 140 3.07 -0.64 14.93
C ARG A 140 2.59 -2.01 15.35
N VAL A 141 1.48 -2.40 14.76
CA VAL A 141 1.04 -3.79 14.79
C VAL A 141 1.88 -4.56 13.78
N GLU A 142 2.36 -5.74 14.14
CA GLU A 142 3.12 -6.58 13.21
C GLU A 142 2.24 -6.96 12.01
N MET A 143 2.84 -6.90 10.82
CA MET A 143 2.10 -7.20 9.57
C MET A 143 1.50 -8.61 9.56
N SER A 144 2.22 -9.58 10.12
CA SER A 144 1.75 -10.96 10.27
C SER A 144 0.47 -11.08 11.10
N TYR A 145 0.27 -10.17 12.07
CA TYR A 145 -0.94 -10.15 12.90
C TYR A 145 -2.18 -9.65 12.14
N ILE A 146 -2.00 -8.82 11.15
CA ILE A 146 -3.09 -8.24 10.35
C ILE A 146 -3.16 -8.81 8.93
N GLY A 147 -2.56 -9.97 8.70
CA GLY A 147 -2.68 -10.70 7.45
C GLY A 147 -1.83 -10.10 6.30
N GLY A 148 -0.64 -9.59 6.60
CA GLY A 148 0.33 -9.07 5.63
C GLY A 148 1.54 -9.96 5.45
#